data_5d735fbedda7e67c0c5c80fe2e182753
#
_entry.id   5d735fbedda7e67c0c5c80fe2e182753
#
_cell.length_a   1.000
_cell.length_b   1.000
_cell.length_c   1.000
_cell.angle_alpha   90.00
_cell.angle_beta   90.00
_cell.angle_gamma   90.00
#
_symmetry.space_group_name_H-M   'P 1'
#
loop_
_entity.id
_entity.type
_entity.pdbx_description
1 polymer ?
#
loop_
_entity_poly.entity_id
_entity_poly.type
_entity_poly.pdbx_seq_one_letter_code
_entity_poly.pdbx_strand_id
1 'polypeptide(L)'
;MKQILKILIILLIGALAFTANAFSEKITLNGTIKGASCVINKTYCAEDNSDPHLALENTFVLVDDTNNYFFLSNLGKIMKMKLINKKIHVEGKKSGQTIYVAAVYDERNNKIWDWAKIQRSMRRN
;
A
#
# COMPACT_ATOMS: atom_id res chain seq x y z
N MET A 1 43.94 -31.53 1.73
CA MET A 1 43.83 -30.12 2.13
C MET A 1 43.39 -29.20 0.98
N LYS A 2 44.03 -29.21 -0.17
CA LYS A 2 43.66 -28.33 -1.31
C LYS A 2 42.23 -28.54 -1.85
N GLN A 3 41.71 -29.77 -1.80
CA GLN A 3 40.34 -30.06 -2.25
C GLN A 3 39.29 -29.60 -1.26
N ILE A 4 39.53 -29.73 0.04
CA ILE A 4 38.64 -29.30 1.10
C ILE A 4 38.52 -27.76 1.11
N LEU A 5 39.62 -27.06 0.87
CA LEU A 5 39.65 -25.60 0.79
C LEU A 5 38.81 -25.09 -0.40
N LYS A 6 38.85 -25.77 -1.56
CA LYS A 6 38.03 -25.42 -2.74
C LYS A 6 36.55 -25.60 -2.47
N ILE A 7 36.13 -26.65 -1.78
CA ILE A 7 34.75 -26.92 -1.43
C ILE A 7 34.22 -25.87 -0.43
N LEU A 8 35.05 -25.49 0.55
CA LEU A 8 34.71 -24.44 1.52
C LEU A 8 34.52 -23.08 0.85
N ILE A 9 35.34 -22.72 -0.12
CA ILE A 9 35.21 -21.45 -0.87
C ILE A 9 33.93 -21.44 -1.72
N ILE A 10 33.58 -22.56 -2.36
CA ILE A 10 32.35 -22.67 -3.16
C ILE A 10 31.09 -22.55 -2.27
N LEU A 11 31.09 -23.15 -1.08
CA LEU A 11 30.03 -23.04 -0.10
C LEU A 11 29.88 -21.60 0.45
N LEU A 12 30.98 -20.89 0.65
CA LEU A 12 30.97 -19.51 1.12
C LEU A 12 30.43 -18.53 0.07
N ILE A 13 30.73 -18.76 -1.20
CA ILE A 13 30.23 -17.94 -2.33
C ILE A 13 28.74 -18.20 -2.55
N GLY A 14 28.26 -19.43 -2.37
CA GLY A 14 26.85 -19.78 -2.46
C GLY A 14 25.97 -19.12 -1.37
N ALA A 15 26.52 -18.89 -0.18
CA ALA A 15 25.78 -18.27 0.92
C ALA A 15 25.59 -16.76 0.75
N LEU A 16 26.43 -16.09 -0.04
CA LEU A 16 26.32 -14.65 -0.32
C LEU A 16 25.29 -14.29 -1.39
N ALA A 17 24.77 -15.27 -2.13
CA ALA A 17 23.81 -15.03 -3.21
C ALA A 17 22.33 -14.97 -2.75
N PHE A 18 22.03 -15.25 -1.48
CA PHE A 18 20.68 -15.21 -0.91
C PHE A 18 20.42 -13.97 -0.06
N THR A 19 20.93 -12.80 -0.45
CA THR A 19 20.29 -11.58 0.01
C THR A 19 19.05 -11.39 -0.83
N ALA A 20 17.93 -11.96 -0.38
CA ALA A 20 16.62 -11.61 -0.87
C ALA A 20 16.43 -10.12 -0.56
N ASN A 21 16.74 -9.28 -1.52
CA ASN A 21 16.39 -7.88 -1.47
C ASN A 21 14.85 -7.84 -1.44
N ALA A 22 14.29 -7.55 -0.27
CA ALA A 22 12.90 -7.15 -0.16
C ALA A 22 12.78 -5.78 -0.85
N PHE A 23 12.74 -5.76 -2.17
CA PHE A 23 12.56 -4.54 -2.94
C PHE A 23 11.13 -4.06 -2.74
N SER A 24 10.99 -2.90 -2.07
CA SER A 24 9.80 -2.11 -2.20
C SER A 24 9.81 -1.46 -3.59
N GLU A 25 8.89 -1.87 -4.44
CA GLU A 25 8.74 -1.37 -5.80
C GLU A 25 7.96 -0.05 -5.79
N LYS A 26 8.48 0.95 -6.52
CA LYS A 26 7.78 2.21 -6.75
C LYS A 26 6.66 1.97 -7.75
N ILE A 27 5.41 2.24 -7.35
CA ILE A 27 4.23 1.99 -8.16
C ILE A 27 3.28 3.17 -8.21
N THR A 28 2.42 3.11 -9.22
CA THR A 28 1.27 3.97 -9.41
C THR A 28 0.05 3.09 -9.69
N LEU A 29 -1.02 3.25 -8.91
CA LEU A 29 -2.25 2.47 -9.03
C LEU A 29 -3.47 3.37 -9.14
N ASN A 30 -4.37 3.01 -10.06
CA ASN A 30 -5.72 3.53 -10.14
C ASN A 30 -6.67 2.57 -9.45
N GLY A 31 -7.61 3.08 -8.69
CA GLY A 31 -8.59 2.25 -8.02
C GLY A 31 -9.58 3.03 -7.17
N THR A 32 -10.31 2.29 -6.37
CA THR A 32 -11.29 2.82 -5.42
C THR A 32 -11.03 2.30 -4.02
N ILE A 33 -11.29 3.12 -3.01
CA ILE A 33 -11.21 2.68 -1.62
C ILE A 33 -12.52 2.04 -1.22
N LYS A 34 -12.42 0.86 -0.62
CA LYS A 34 -13.55 0.08 -0.09
C LYS A 34 -13.23 -0.46 1.30
N GLY A 35 -14.26 -0.80 2.06
CA GLY A 35 -14.09 -1.51 3.32
C GLY A 35 -13.44 -2.88 3.10
N ALA A 36 -12.50 -3.25 3.96
CA ALA A 36 -11.84 -4.56 3.87
C ALA A 36 -12.84 -5.71 4.04
N SER A 37 -13.80 -5.59 4.94
CA SER A 37 -14.86 -6.59 5.12
C SER A 37 -15.68 -6.80 3.85
N CYS A 38 -16.00 -5.74 3.14
CA CYS A 38 -16.69 -5.79 1.86
C CYS A 38 -15.90 -6.59 0.81
N VAL A 39 -14.59 -6.30 0.67
CA VAL A 39 -13.74 -6.87 -0.38
C VAL A 39 -13.31 -8.29 -0.05
N ILE A 40 -12.88 -8.53 1.18
CA ILE A 40 -12.27 -9.79 1.61
C ILE A 40 -13.34 -10.81 2.01
N ASN A 41 -14.32 -10.38 2.81
CA ASN A 41 -15.36 -11.27 3.35
C ASN A 41 -16.65 -11.26 2.51
N LYS A 42 -16.71 -10.47 1.43
CA LYS A 42 -17.90 -10.35 0.57
C LYS A 42 -19.16 -9.94 1.34
N THR A 43 -19.03 -9.10 2.34
CA THR A 43 -20.12 -8.55 3.13
C THR A 43 -20.66 -7.26 2.50
N TYR A 44 -21.45 -6.50 3.26
CA TYR A 44 -22.02 -5.23 2.80
C TYR A 44 -20.91 -4.23 2.40
N CYS A 45 -21.09 -3.59 1.26
CA CYS A 45 -20.22 -2.54 0.76
C CYS A 45 -20.92 -1.19 0.87
N ALA A 46 -20.32 -0.26 1.61
CA ALA A 46 -20.81 1.11 1.70
C ALA A 46 -20.76 1.82 0.34
N GLU A 47 -21.83 2.54 -0.01
CA GLU A 47 -21.93 3.23 -1.30
C GLU A 47 -21.17 4.56 -1.31
N ASP A 48 -21.21 5.30 -0.21
CA ASP A 48 -20.54 6.59 -0.07
C ASP A 48 -20.11 6.86 1.39
N ASN A 49 -19.54 8.03 1.62
CA ASN A 49 -19.01 8.43 2.93
C ASN A 49 -20.09 8.79 3.97
N SER A 50 -21.34 8.85 3.59
CA SER A 50 -22.47 9.09 4.50
C SER A 50 -23.06 7.79 5.09
N ASP A 51 -22.64 6.64 4.58
CA ASP A 51 -23.15 5.34 5.03
C ASP A 51 -22.72 5.05 6.48
N PRO A 52 -23.67 4.83 7.40
CA PRO A 52 -23.35 4.57 8.81
C PRO A 52 -22.55 3.28 9.02
N HIS A 53 -22.58 2.32 8.10
CA HIS A 53 -21.78 1.08 8.19
C HIS A 53 -20.27 1.34 8.15
N LEU A 54 -19.84 2.48 7.61
CA LEU A 54 -18.43 2.87 7.63
C LEU A 54 -17.87 3.08 9.05
N ALA A 55 -18.73 3.43 10.00
CA ALA A 55 -18.32 3.57 11.40
C ALA A 55 -17.89 2.23 12.01
N LEU A 56 -18.45 1.13 11.51
CA LEU A 56 -18.17 -0.24 11.94
C LEU A 56 -16.96 -0.86 11.21
N GLU A 57 -16.54 -0.26 10.09
CA GLU A 57 -15.40 -0.75 9.32
C GLU A 57 -14.09 -0.32 9.98
N ASN A 58 -13.24 -1.29 10.29
CA ASN A 58 -11.96 -1.04 10.94
C ASN A 58 -10.83 -0.79 9.94
N THR A 59 -10.92 -1.37 8.76
CA THR A 59 -9.85 -1.36 7.77
C THR A 59 -10.40 -1.05 6.39
N PHE A 60 -9.68 -0.22 5.65
CA PHE A 60 -10.01 0.13 4.26
C PHE A 60 -8.86 -0.26 3.35
N VAL A 61 -9.19 -0.73 2.16
CA VAL A 61 -8.25 -1.15 1.12
C VAL A 61 -8.48 -0.41 -0.19
N LEU A 62 -7.43 -0.27 -0.98
CA LEU A 62 -7.52 0.17 -2.37
C LEU A 62 -7.77 -1.05 -3.25
N VAL A 63 -8.81 -1.01 -4.08
CA VAL A 63 -9.13 -2.05 -5.06
C VAL A 63 -8.83 -1.50 -6.44
N ASP A 64 -7.95 -2.18 -7.17
CA ASP A 64 -7.58 -1.80 -8.53
C ASP A 64 -8.57 -2.33 -9.59
N ASP A 65 -8.32 -2.01 -10.87
CA ASP A 65 -9.19 -2.39 -11.98
C ASP A 65 -9.23 -3.91 -12.24
N THR A 66 -8.28 -4.67 -11.68
CA THR A 66 -8.22 -6.13 -11.77
C THR A 66 -8.78 -6.85 -10.55
N ASN A 67 -9.47 -6.13 -9.65
CA ASN A 67 -9.99 -6.61 -8.37
C ASN A 67 -8.93 -7.07 -7.36
N ASN A 68 -7.67 -6.70 -7.54
CA ASN A 68 -6.66 -6.85 -6.50
C ASN A 68 -6.83 -5.78 -5.45
N TYR A 69 -6.60 -6.11 -4.19
CA TYR A 69 -6.69 -5.14 -3.11
C TYR A 69 -5.34 -4.92 -2.42
N PHE A 70 -5.15 -3.71 -1.92
CA PHE A 70 -3.91 -3.27 -1.27
C PHE A 70 -4.24 -2.49 0.00
N PHE A 71 -3.47 -2.74 1.04
CA PHE A 71 -3.49 -1.93 2.25
C PHE A 71 -2.68 -0.64 2.04
N LEU A 72 -3.20 0.46 2.53
CA LEU A 72 -2.53 1.77 2.47
C LEU A 72 -2.01 2.12 3.87
N SER A 73 -0.75 1.81 4.17
CA SER A 73 -0.22 1.77 5.54
C SER A 73 -0.18 3.12 6.26
N ASN A 74 0.12 4.20 5.55
CA ASN A 74 0.29 5.54 6.13
C ASN A 74 -0.85 6.51 5.83
N LEU A 75 -1.87 6.07 5.10
CA LEU A 75 -3.08 6.87 4.86
C LEU A 75 -4.08 6.65 6.00
N GLY A 76 -4.42 7.72 6.74
CA GLY A 76 -5.29 7.64 7.90
C GLY A 76 -6.73 7.23 7.58
N LYS A 77 -7.42 6.63 8.56
CA LYS A 77 -8.80 6.14 8.42
C LYS A 77 -9.75 7.22 7.93
N ILE A 78 -9.69 8.43 8.48
CA ILE A 78 -10.58 9.54 8.11
C ILE A 78 -10.42 9.91 6.64
N MET A 79 -9.18 9.95 6.15
CA MET A 79 -8.92 10.23 4.73
C MET A 79 -9.47 9.12 3.83
N LYS A 80 -9.28 7.86 4.20
CA LYS A 80 -9.83 6.71 3.48
C LYS A 80 -11.36 6.76 3.42
N MET A 81 -12.03 7.09 4.52
CA MET A 81 -13.50 7.25 4.57
C MET A 81 -14.00 8.33 3.62
N LYS A 82 -13.30 9.47 3.54
CA LYS A 82 -13.63 10.56 2.60
C LYS A 82 -13.53 10.15 1.13
N LEU A 83 -12.69 9.15 0.85
CA LEU A 83 -12.40 8.67 -0.50
C LEU A 83 -13.18 7.41 -0.90
N ILE A 84 -14.08 6.93 -0.05
CA ILE A 84 -14.89 5.73 -0.32
C ILE A 84 -15.54 5.82 -1.71
N ASN A 85 -15.35 4.76 -2.50
CA ASN A 85 -15.88 4.60 -3.86
C ASN A 85 -15.53 5.70 -4.88
N LYS A 86 -14.66 6.63 -4.51
CA LYS A 86 -14.14 7.62 -5.47
C LYS A 86 -12.98 7.02 -6.24
N LYS A 87 -12.93 7.30 -7.53
CA LYS A 87 -11.78 6.95 -8.37
C LYS A 87 -10.59 7.82 -7.96
N ILE A 88 -9.52 7.18 -7.59
CA ILE A 88 -8.29 7.84 -7.17
C ILE A 88 -7.08 7.20 -7.85
N HIS A 89 -6.00 7.95 -7.83
CA HIS A 89 -4.70 7.55 -8.30
C HIS A 89 -3.73 7.64 -7.12
N VAL A 90 -3.04 6.55 -6.82
CA VAL A 90 -2.14 6.45 -5.68
C VAL A 90 -0.72 6.20 -6.17
N GLU A 91 0.21 7.03 -5.74
CA GLU A 91 1.65 6.82 -5.92
C GLU A 91 2.26 6.40 -4.59
N GLY A 92 3.19 5.45 -4.64
CA GLY A 92 3.86 4.98 -3.45
C GLY A 92 4.84 3.86 -3.69
N LYS A 93 5.22 3.20 -2.61
CA LYS A 93 6.09 2.02 -2.63
C LYS A 93 5.29 0.80 -2.20
N LYS A 94 5.31 -0.23 -3.02
CA LYS A 94 4.62 -1.50 -2.78
C LYS A 94 5.57 -2.51 -2.17
N SER A 95 5.09 -3.18 -1.12
CA SER A 95 5.72 -4.36 -0.54
C SER A 95 4.62 -5.39 -0.26
N GLY A 96 4.58 -6.48 -1.03
CA GLY A 96 3.47 -7.44 -0.98
C GLY A 96 2.13 -6.78 -1.34
N GLN A 97 1.14 -6.90 -0.45
CA GLN A 97 -0.18 -6.25 -0.59
C GLN A 97 -0.29 -4.91 0.13
N THR A 98 0.82 -4.36 0.60
CA THR A 98 0.84 -3.07 1.30
C THR A 98 1.51 -2.01 0.44
N ILE A 99 0.90 -0.83 0.38
CA ILE A 99 1.44 0.35 -0.27
C ILE A 99 1.74 1.40 0.80
N TYR A 100 2.98 1.87 0.84
CA TYR A 100 3.37 3.06 1.56
C TYR A 100 3.13 4.26 0.65
N VAL A 101 2.08 5.01 0.92
CA VAL A 101 1.57 6.06 0.03
C VAL A 101 2.46 7.30 0.09
N ALA A 102 2.90 7.80 -1.07
CA ALA A 102 3.59 9.07 -1.21
C ALA A 102 2.62 10.21 -1.53
N ALA A 103 1.66 9.96 -2.42
CA ALA A 103 0.67 10.93 -2.83
C ALA A 103 -0.63 10.27 -3.30
N VAL A 104 -1.74 10.98 -3.16
CA VAL A 104 -3.05 10.61 -3.68
C VAL A 104 -3.57 11.73 -4.56
N TYR A 105 -4.10 11.35 -5.72
CA TYR A 105 -4.70 12.26 -6.69
C TYR A 105 -6.16 11.90 -6.92
N ASP A 106 -6.98 12.89 -7.20
CA ASP A 106 -8.37 12.71 -7.60
C ASP A 106 -8.49 12.32 -9.09
N GLU A 107 -9.72 12.09 -9.54
CA GLU A 107 -10.01 11.72 -10.93
C GLU A 107 -9.56 12.79 -11.95
N ARG A 108 -9.45 14.06 -11.52
CA ARG A 108 -8.96 15.19 -12.33
C ARG A 108 -7.46 15.38 -12.25
N ASN A 109 -6.75 14.41 -11.62
CA ASN A 109 -5.30 14.46 -11.40
C ASN A 109 -4.83 15.61 -10.48
N ASN A 110 -5.71 16.12 -9.60
CA ASN A 110 -5.30 17.04 -8.55
C ASN A 110 -4.75 16.26 -7.37
N LYS A 111 -3.57 16.67 -6.87
CA LYS A 111 -3.00 16.09 -5.67
C LYS A 111 -3.81 16.50 -4.43
N ILE A 112 -4.53 15.55 -3.83
CA ILE A 112 -5.40 15.75 -2.67
C ILE A 112 -4.75 15.34 -1.35
N TRP A 113 -3.64 14.59 -1.40
CA TRP A 113 -2.87 14.20 -0.23
C TRP A 113 -1.40 14.01 -0.59
N ASP A 114 -0.50 14.48 0.28
CA ASP A 114 0.95 14.47 0.07
C ASP A 114 1.67 14.16 1.38
N TRP A 115 2.32 13.01 1.45
CA TRP A 115 3.04 12.56 2.64
C TRP A 115 4.23 13.46 3.01
N ALA A 116 4.99 13.92 2.03
CA ALA A 116 6.13 14.80 2.27
C ALA A 116 5.71 16.13 2.90
N LYS A 117 4.54 16.67 2.51
CA LYS A 117 3.95 17.87 3.11
C LYS A 117 3.55 17.64 4.57
N ILE A 118 2.95 16.50 4.86
CA ILE A 118 2.55 16.12 6.23
C ILE A 118 3.78 15.96 7.12
N GLN A 119 4.81 15.27 6.67
CA GLN A 119 6.06 15.11 7.41
C GLN A 119 6.73 16.46 7.73
N ARG A 120 6.73 17.40 6.79
CA ARG A 120 7.26 18.74 7.02
C ARG A 120 6.48 19.49 8.10
N SER A 121 5.16 19.35 8.14
CA SER A 121 4.33 19.97 9.17
C SER A 121 4.59 19.41 10.57
N MET A 122 4.80 18.10 10.68
CA MET A 122 5.10 17.44 11.95
C MET A 122 6.46 17.85 12.55
N ARG A 123 7.45 18.19 11.72
CA ARG A 123 8.78 18.62 12.19
C ARG A 123 8.82 20.06 12.71
N ARG A 124 7.79 20.86 12.45
CA ARG A 124 7.73 22.27 12.87
C ARG A 124 7.09 22.46 14.25
N ASN A 125 6.45 21.43 14.78
CA ASN A 125 5.85 21.39 16.12
C ASN A 125 6.77 20.68 17.11
#